data_0942567a2998b916d82af0bf8e5c5de8
#
_entry.id   0942567a2998b916d82af0bf8e5c5de8
#
_cell.length_a   1.000
_cell.length_b   1.000
_cell.length_c   1.000
_cell.angle_alpha   90.00
_cell.angle_beta   90.00
_cell.angle_gamma   90.00
#
_symmetry.space_group_name_H-M   'P 1'
#
loop_
_entity.id
_entity.type
_entity.pdbx_description
1 polymer ?
#
loop_
_entity_poly.entity_id
_entity_poly.type
_entity_poly.pdbx_seq_one_letter_code
_entity_poly.pdbx_strand_id
1 'polypeptide(L)'
;YDYDQDIDKAYDDLKKKLDGIKSDLPDDVDTPTIIEMDINSTPSITLAVNNDSVDNLYNYVNDDIVPEIEKLTSVASVDVSGGQEAYIKAELIPEKFSQYHVNMNTIVAALKSADFSMPIGSTSVGNKDLSVTSGTSFDTMELLKKIPITLGNGNIIYMEDVANIYNTVEAKDSIGRYDGKDTMTIGVKKNQDSDHITVSKAVQETMQTLKAQDPSCLLYTSDAAD
;
A
#
# COMPACT_ATOMS: atom_id res chain seq x y z
N TYR A 1 3.24 17.67 -28.43
CA TYR A 1 4.34 18.49 -27.94
C TYR A 1 5.61 18.12 -28.70
N ASP A 2 6.49 19.08 -28.93
CA ASP A 2 7.78 18.85 -29.59
C ASP A 2 8.78 18.17 -28.66
N TYR A 3 9.76 17.48 -29.19
CA TYR A 3 10.70 16.61 -28.46
C TYR A 3 11.58 17.37 -27.41
N ASP A 4 11.71 18.68 -27.56
CA ASP A 4 12.54 19.56 -26.68
C ASP A 4 11.71 20.31 -25.64
N GLN A 5 10.45 19.96 -25.43
CA GLN A 5 9.61 20.65 -24.44
C GLN A 5 9.81 20.07 -23.04
N ASP A 6 9.91 20.98 -22.06
CA ASP A 6 9.87 20.67 -20.65
C ASP A 6 8.50 20.05 -20.30
N ILE A 7 8.50 18.77 -19.90
CA ILE A 7 7.30 17.98 -19.61
C ILE A 7 6.54 18.56 -18.43
N ASP A 8 7.23 19.03 -17.38
CA ASP A 8 6.62 19.63 -16.21
C ASP A 8 5.83 20.89 -16.57
N LYS A 9 6.42 21.72 -17.43
CA LYS A 9 5.77 22.92 -17.94
C LYS A 9 4.58 22.60 -18.84
N ALA A 10 4.71 21.59 -19.67
CA ALA A 10 3.61 21.13 -20.53
C ALA A 10 2.44 20.57 -19.69
N TYR A 11 2.74 19.84 -18.62
CA TYR A 11 1.75 19.33 -17.67
C TYR A 11 1.02 20.50 -16.98
N ASP A 12 1.76 21.49 -16.45
CA ASP A 12 1.18 22.65 -15.79
C ASP A 12 0.29 23.48 -16.72
N ASP A 13 0.71 23.67 -17.97
CA ASP A 13 -0.07 24.40 -18.97
C ASP A 13 -1.35 23.64 -19.37
N LEU A 14 -1.27 22.31 -19.47
CA LEU A 14 -2.44 21.46 -19.74
C LEU A 14 -3.41 21.49 -18.55
N LYS A 15 -2.89 21.38 -17.33
CA LYS A 15 -3.69 21.46 -16.11
C LYS A 15 -4.43 22.78 -15.98
N LYS A 16 -3.75 23.90 -16.21
CA LYS A 16 -4.39 25.23 -16.21
C LYS A 16 -5.52 25.34 -17.24
N LYS A 17 -5.32 24.80 -18.44
CA LYS A 17 -6.36 24.79 -19.48
C LYS A 17 -7.55 23.91 -19.11
N LEU A 18 -7.31 22.73 -18.53
CA LEU A 18 -8.37 21.83 -18.05
C LEU A 18 -9.15 22.45 -16.89
N ASP A 19 -8.46 23.08 -15.93
CA ASP A 19 -9.11 23.77 -14.82
C ASP A 19 -9.98 24.94 -15.32
N GLY A 20 -9.57 25.60 -16.40
CA GLY A 20 -10.33 26.71 -17.00
C GLY A 20 -11.63 26.29 -17.70
N ILE A 21 -11.72 25.07 -18.20
CA ILE A 21 -12.94 24.56 -18.86
C ILE A 21 -13.82 23.72 -17.92
N LYS A 22 -13.39 23.50 -16.69
CA LYS A 22 -14.08 22.63 -15.73
C LYS A 22 -15.51 23.11 -15.41
N SER A 23 -15.71 24.43 -15.39
CA SER A 23 -17.04 25.05 -15.20
C SER A 23 -17.93 24.97 -16.43
N ASP A 24 -17.38 24.65 -17.60
CA ASP A 24 -18.11 24.58 -18.87
C ASP A 24 -18.53 23.12 -19.20
N LEU A 25 -18.08 22.16 -18.36
CA LEU A 25 -18.46 20.77 -18.51
C LEU A 25 -19.87 20.53 -17.93
N PRO A 26 -20.69 19.66 -18.54
CA PRO A 26 -21.95 19.23 -17.98
C PRO A 26 -21.79 18.60 -16.58
N ASP A 27 -22.82 18.73 -15.73
CA ASP A 27 -22.79 18.26 -14.32
C ASP A 27 -22.64 16.73 -14.18
N ASP A 28 -22.92 15.97 -15.22
CA ASP A 28 -22.84 14.51 -15.27
C ASP A 28 -21.50 13.98 -15.82
N VAL A 29 -20.53 14.85 -16.07
CA VAL A 29 -19.20 14.48 -16.56
C VAL A 29 -18.19 14.43 -15.41
N ASP A 30 -17.47 13.32 -15.29
CA ASP A 30 -16.38 13.20 -14.33
C ASP A 30 -15.26 14.23 -14.61
N THR A 31 -14.60 14.65 -13.54
CA THR A 31 -13.48 15.59 -13.65
C THR A 31 -12.38 14.97 -14.54
N PRO A 32 -11.96 15.66 -15.63
CA PRO A 32 -10.89 15.17 -16.49
C PRO A 32 -9.59 14.96 -15.71
N THR A 33 -8.94 13.82 -15.92
CA THR A 33 -7.66 13.47 -15.30
C THR A 33 -6.57 13.49 -16.35
N ILE A 34 -5.44 14.12 -16.03
CA ILE A 34 -4.25 14.08 -16.88
C ILE A 34 -3.46 12.84 -16.51
N ILE A 35 -3.21 11.96 -17.48
CA ILE A 35 -2.35 10.80 -17.33
C ILE A 35 -1.06 11.07 -18.09
N GLU A 36 0.05 11.12 -17.36
CA GLU A 36 1.38 11.17 -17.96
C GLU A 36 1.80 9.74 -18.34
N MET A 37 2.06 9.54 -19.61
CA MET A 37 2.58 8.25 -20.10
C MET A 37 4.06 8.42 -20.44
N ASP A 38 4.91 7.91 -19.57
CA ASP A 38 6.35 7.81 -19.83
C ASP A 38 6.65 6.49 -20.57
N ILE A 39 7.35 6.56 -21.68
CA ILE A 39 7.83 5.38 -22.44
C ILE A 39 8.80 4.56 -21.56
N ASN A 40 9.47 5.19 -20.58
CA ASN A 40 10.32 4.51 -19.60
C ASN A 40 9.53 3.87 -18.43
N SER A 41 8.19 3.96 -18.43
CA SER A 41 7.35 3.34 -17.41
C SER A 41 7.27 1.81 -17.51
N THR A 42 7.80 1.23 -18.60
CA THR A 42 7.88 -0.22 -18.76
C THR A 42 8.88 -0.81 -17.76
N PRO A 43 8.51 -1.86 -17.02
CA PRO A 43 9.44 -2.52 -16.12
C PRO A 43 10.67 -3.05 -16.85
N SER A 44 11.86 -2.85 -16.27
CA SER A 44 13.12 -3.41 -16.77
C SER A 44 13.19 -4.92 -16.58
N ILE A 45 12.58 -5.39 -15.50
CA ILE A 45 12.43 -6.82 -15.19
C ILE A 45 11.10 -7.04 -14.48
N THR A 46 10.46 -8.14 -14.80
CA THR A 46 9.25 -8.59 -14.14
C THR A 46 9.54 -9.90 -13.40
N LEU A 47 9.15 -9.95 -12.14
CA LEU A 47 9.30 -11.12 -11.28
C LEU A 47 7.93 -11.71 -10.99
N ALA A 48 7.81 -13.02 -10.98
CA ALA A 48 6.67 -13.73 -10.44
C ALA A 48 7.10 -14.42 -9.14
N VAL A 49 6.42 -14.12 -8.06
CA VAL A 49 6.73 -14.61 -6.72
C VAL A 49 5.62 -15.53 -6.24
N ASN A 50 5.99 -16.71 -5.76
CA ASN A 50 5.12 -17.63 -5.04
C ASN A 50 5.85 -18.14 -3.81
N ASN A 51 5.12 -18.29 -2.70
CA ASN A 51 5.63 -18.94 -1.50
C ASN A 51 4.47 -19.68 -0.81
N ASP A 52 4.44 -21.01 -0.94
CA ASP A 52 3.38 -21.85 -0.37
C ASP A 52 3.53 -22.02 1.17
N SER A 53 4.61 -21.50 1.77
CA SER A 53 4.92 -21.64 3.20
C SER A 53 4.48 -20.44 4.04
N VAL A 54 4.05 -19.35 3.42
CA VAL A 54 3.62 -18.13 4.12
C VAL A 54 2.11 -18.04 4.18
N ASP A 55 1.59 -17.53 5.29
CA ASP A 55 0.14 -17.37 5.50
C ASP A 55 -0.47 -16.31 4.56
N ASN A 56 0.29 -15.26 4.24
CA ASN A 56 -0.14 -14.18 3.35
C ASN A 56 1.01 -13.77 2.41
N LEU A 57 0.86 -14.11 1.13
CA LEU A 57 1.86 -13.80 0.11
C LEU A 57 2.00 -12.29 -0.13
N TYR A 58 0.92 -11.52 0.01
CA TYR A 58 0.94 -10.07 -0.16
C TYR A 58 1.85 -9.41 0.88
N ASN A 59 1.68 -9.74 2.16
CA ASN A 59 2.52 -9.21 3.23
C ASN A 59 3.98 -9.63 3.03
N TYR A 60 4.23 -10.90 2.75
CA TYR A 60 5.58 -11.40 2.49
C TYR A 60 6.29 -10.63 1.37
N VAL A 61 5.60 -10.39 0.27
CA VAL A 61 6.18 -9.65 -0.86
C VAL A 61 6.46 -8.19 -0.48
N ASN A 62 5.50 -7.52 0.17
CA ASN A 62 5.65 -6.10 0.49
C ASN A 62 6.57 -5.81 1.68
N ASP A 63 6.65 -6.72 2.67
CA ASP A 63 7.45 -6.51 3.87
C ASP A 63 8.88 -7.03 3.74
N ASP A 64 9.08 -8.15 3.01
CA ASP A 64 10.38 -8.82 2.93
C ASP A 64 11.08 -8.64 1.57
N ILE A 65 10.35 -8.65 0.45
CA ILE A 65 10.96 -8.65 -0.88
C ILE A 65 11.10 -7.21 -1.45
N VAL A 66 10.02 -6.46 -1.47
CA VAL A 66 10.00 -5.11 -2.07
C VAL A 66 11.04 -4.19 -1.45
N PRO A 67 11.21 -4.11 -0.11
CA PRO A 67 12.20 -3.22 0.49
C PRO A 67 13.64 -3.56 0.11
N GLU A 68 13.95 -4.84 -0.15
CA GLU A 68 15.30 -5.24 -0.56
C GLU A 68 15.59 -4.81 -2.01
N ILE A 69 14.58 -4.82 -2.88
CA ILE A 69 14.70 -4.34 -4.27
C ILE A 69 14.81 -2.80 -4.30
N GLU A 70 14.02 -2.10 -3.49
CA GLU A 70 14.01 -0.63 -3.42
C GLU A 70 15.32 -0.04 -2.87
N LYS A 71 16.11 -0.81 -2.11
CA LYS A 71 17.44 -0.39 -1.66
C LYS A 71 18.47 -0.28 -2.79
N LEU A 72 18.19 -0.88 -3.95
CA LEU A 72 19.09 -0.84 -5.10
C LEU A 72 19.10 0.56 -5.72
N THR A 73 20.27 1.16 -5.81
CA THR A 73 20.45 2.53 -6.35
C THR A 73 20.05 2.66 -7.81
N SER A 74 20.00 1.55 -8.54
CA SER A 74 19.59 1.50 -9.95
C SER A 74 18.07 1.45 -10.16
N VAL A 75 17.29 1.23 -9.09
CA VAL A 75 15.84 1.11 -9.11
C VAL A 75 15.18 2.46 -8.82
N ALA A 76 14.18 2.84 -9.62
CA ALA A 76 13.38 4.04 -9.40
C ALA A 76 12.09 3.73 -8.63
N SER A 77 11.40 2.65 -9.00
CA SER A 77 10.17 2.22 -8.35
C SER A 77 9.93 0.73 -8.54
N VAL A 78 9.13 0.18 -7.65
CA VAL A 78 8.68 -1.21 -7.69
C VAL A 78 7.16 -1.21 -7.70
N ASP A 79 6.56 -1.80 -8.73
CA ASP A 79 5.12 -1.97 -8.83
C ASP A 79 4.76 -3.41 -8.49
N VAL A 80 3.84 -3.61 -7.57
CA VAL A 80 3.36 -4.93 -7.17
C VAL A 80 1.93 -5.13 -7.63
N SER A 81 1.63 -6.29 -8.17
CA SER A 81 0.27 -6.67 -8.58
C SER A 81 -0.05 -8.12 -8.23
N GLY A 82 -1.32 -8.40 -8.00
CA GLY A 82 -1.79 -9.68 -7.50
C GLY A 82 -1.72 -9.79 -5.97
N GLY A 83 -2.11 -10.94 -5.44
CA GLY A 83 -2.24 -11.13 -4.00
C GLY A 83 -3.52 -10.55 -3.44
N GLN A 84 -3.65 -10.60 -2.12
CA GLN A 84 -4.77 -10.04 -1.39
C GLN A 84 -4.25 -9.46 -0.09
N GLU A 85 -4.42 -8.16 0.09
CA GLU A 85 -4.12 -7.52 1.36
C GLU A 85 -5.05 -8.07 2.45
N ALA A 86 -4.46 -8.49 3.57
CA ALA A 86 -5.23 -8.90 4.74
C ALA A 86 -5.52 -7.69 5.61
N TYR A 87 -6.77 -7.53 6.00
CA TYR A 87 -7.18 -6.46 6.90
C TYR A 87 -8.18 -6.95 7.95
N ILE A 88 -8.33 -6.17 9.02
CA ILE A 88 -9.33 -6.43 10.06
C ILE A 88 -10.59 -5.67 9.69
N LYS A 89 -11.69 -6.41 9.46
CA LYS A 89 -13.01 -5.83 9.20
C LYS A 89 -13.82 -5.77 10.49
N ALA A 90 -14.31 -4.57 10.81
CA ALA A 90 -15.30 -4.36 11.86
C ALA A 90 -16.67 -4.10 11.20
N GLU A 91 -17.49 -5.11 11.12
CA GLU A 91 -18.84 -5.04 10.54
C GLU A 91 -19.86 -4.68 11.63
N LEU A 92 -20.43 -3.50 11.51
CA LEU A 92 -21.30 -2.96 12.55
C LEU A 92 -22.65 -3.69 12.55
N ILE A 93 -23.20 -3.94 13.74
CA ILE A 93 -24.47 -4.64 13.96
C ILE A 93 -25.58 -3.59 14.15
N PRO A 94 -26.50 -3.37 13.17
CA PRO A 94 -27.49 -2.29 13.21
C PRO A 94 -28.42 -2.35 14.43
N GLU A 95 -28.79 -3.57 14.87
CA GLU A 95 -29.65 -3.80 16.04
C GLU A 95 -29.00 -3.30 17.33
N LYS A 96 -27.68 -3.46 17.44
CA LYS A 96 -26.89 -3.01 18.59
C LYS A 96 -26.74 -1.49 18.61
N PHE A 97 -26.63 -0.86 17.46
CA PHE A 97 -26.64 0.60 17.35
C PHE A 97 -27.92 1.20 17.93
N SER A 98 -29.05 0.62 17.55
CA SER A 98 -30.37 1.04 18.08
C SER A 98 -30.50 0.74 19.57
N GLN A 99 -30.03 -0.41 20.03
CA GLN A 99 -30.10 -0.84 21.43
C GLN A 99 -29.28 0.06 22.35
N TYR A 100 -28.04 0.41 21.94
CA TYR A 100 -27.13 1.21 22.77
C TYR A 100 -27.21 2.72 22.45
N HIS A 101 -28.06 3.14 21.49
CA HIS A 101 -28.17 4.53 21.03
C HIS A 101 -26.82 5.12 20.58
N VAL A 102 -26.01 4.31 19.90
CA VAL A 102 -24.71 4.70 19.36
C VAL A 102 -24.89 5.23 17.94
N ASN A 103 -24.12 6.23 17.57
CA ASN A 103 -24.05 6.73 16.20
C ASN A 103 -22.65 6.53 15.62
N MET A 104 -22.54 6.64 14.29
CA MET A 104 -21.26 6.46 13.57
C MET A 104 -20.17 7.42 14.08
N ASN A 105 -20.51 8.67 14.41
CA ASN A 105 -19.53 9.64 14.88
C ASN A 105 -18.90 9.23 16.22
N THR A 106 -19.68 8.60 17.09
CA THR A 106 -19.19 8.06 18.37
C THR A 106 -18.17 6.94 18.13
N ILE A 107 -18.45 6.04 17.19
CA ILE A 107 -17.52 4.97 16.80
C ILE A 107 -16.23 5.55 16.22
N VAL A 108 -16.33 6.47 15.26
CA VAL A 108 -15.18 7.13 14.64
C VAL A 108 -14.33 7.88 15.67
N ALA A 109 -14.98 8.56 16.64
CA ALA A 109 -14.28 9.25 17.73
C ALA A 109 -13.55 8.26 18.65
N ALA A 110 -14.18 7.13 19.00
CA ALA A 110 -13.56 6.08 19.81
C ALA A 110 -12.34 5.48 19.12
N LEU A 111 -12.45 5.15 17.82
CA LEU A 111 -11.34 4.65 16.99
C LEU A 111 -10.19 5.65 16.95
N LYS A 112 -10.47 6.91 16.63
CA LYS A 112 -9.45 7.97 16.59
C LYS A 112 -8.77 8.21 17.93
N SER A 113 -9.50 8.10 19.03
CA SER A 113 -8.92 8.28 20.37
C SER A 113 -8.06 7.09 20.83
N ALA A 114 -8.32 5.91 20.30
CA ALA A 114 -7.59 4.71 20.63
C ALA A 114 -6.31 4.54 19.76
N ASP A 115 -6.36 4.98 18.49
CA ASP A 115 -5.20 5.06 17.60
C ASP A 115 -4.52 6.44 17.73
N PHE A 116 -4.14 6.76 18.97
CA PHE A 116 -3.52 8.03 19.29
C PHE A 116 -2.00 7.88 19.37
N SER A 117 -1.31 8.49 18.41
CA SER A 117 0.14 8.62 18.39
C SER A 117 0.54 10.09 18.51
N MET A 118 1.28 10.45 19.57
CA MET A 118 1.72 11.82 19.81
C MET A 118 3.24 11.89 19.78
N PRO A 119 3.83 12.86 19.04
CA PRO A 119 5.25 13.15 19.16
C PRO A 119 5.51 13.74 20.57
N ILE A 120 6.36 13.07 21.35
CA ILE A 120 6.74 13.52 22.72
C ILE A 120 8.07 14.25 22.73
N GLY A 121 8.73 14.39 21.61
CA GLY A 121 9.98 15.12 21.44
C GLY A 121 10.93 14.49 20.45
N SER A 122 12.11 15.05 20.38
CA SER A 122 13.25 14.50 19.64
C SER A 122 14.42 14.31 20.58
N THR A 123 15.19 13.28 20.33
CA THR A 123 16.48 13.04 21.02
C THR A 123 17.56 12.83 19.99
N SER A 124 18.77 13.34 20.30
CA SER A 124 19.92 13.15 19.43
C SER A 124 20.74 11.96 19.91
N VAL A 125 20.98 11.01 19.01
CA VAL A 125 21.86 9.87 19.26
C VAL A 125 23.03 9.95 18.27
N GLY A 126 24.17 10.39 18.74
CA GLY A 126 25.30 10.70 17.88
C GLY A 126 25.01 11.91 16.99
N ASN A 127 25.11 11.74 15.67
CA ASN A 127 24.83 12.77 14.66
C ASN A 127 23.41 12.65 14.02
N LYS A 128 22.51 11.90 14.64
CA LYS A 128 21.14 11.71 14.13
C LYS A 128 20.11 12.18 15.15
N ASP A 129 19.18 13.01 14.70
CA ASP A 129 18.01 13.39 15.47
C ASP A 129 16.91 12.36 15.23
N LEU A 130 16.42 11.76 16.32
CA LEU A 130 15.35 10.78 16.32
C LEU A 130 14.09 11.41 16.91
N SER A 131 13.00 11.40 16.14
CA SER A 131 11.68 11.72 16.68
C SER A 131 11.18 10.59 17.56
N VAL A 132 10.76 10.93 18.77
CA VAL A 132 10.16 9.99 19.70
C VAL A 132 8.67 10.22 19.73
N THR A 133 7.90 9.17 19.43
CA THR A 133 6.42 9.17 19.49
C THR A 133 5.96 8.25 20.60
N SER A 134 4.90 8.66 21.27
CA SER A 134 4.17 7.81 22.22
C SER A 134 2.73 7.65 21.75
N GLY A 135 2.20 6.47 21.86
CA GLY A 135 0.82 6.16 21.48
C GLY A 135 0.58 4.67 21.40
N THR A 136 -0.67 4.32 21.24
CA THR A 136 -1.11 2.94 21.01
C THR A 136 -1.68 2.87 19.59
N SER A 137 -1.23 1.92 18.79
CA SER A 137 -1.80 1.64 17.48
C SER A 137 -2.55 0.31 17.47
N PHE A 138 -3.47 0.14 16.52
CA PHE A 138 -4.23 -1.11 16.38
C PHE A 138 -3.46 -2.13 15.56
N ASP A 139 -2.49 -2.77 16.16
CA ASP A 139 -1.73 -3.83 15.51
C ASP A 139 -2.33 -5.22 15.72
N THR A 140 -3.36 -5.35 16.60
CA THR A 140 -4.02 -6.62 16.83
C THR A 140 -5.55 -6.53 16.89
N MET A 141 -6.22 -7.59 16.44
CA MET A 141 -7.68 -7.73 16.51
C MET A 141 -8.22 -7.66 17.95
N GLU A 142 -7.45 -8.16 18.91
CA GLU A 142 -7.86 -8.14 20.33
C GLU A 142 -7.88 -6.72 20.92
N LEU A 143 -6.95 -5.86 20.50
CA LEU A 143 -6.97 -4.45 20.90
C LEU A 143 -8.19 -3.74 20.30
N LEU A 144 -8.50 -4.01 19.03
CA LEU A 144 -9.66 -3.43 18.35
C LEU A 144 -10.98 -3.81 19.03
N LYS A 145 -11.16 -5.07 19.44
CA LYS A 145 -12.33 -5.54 20.18
C LYS A 145 -12.56 -4.79 21.49
N LYS A 146 -11.50 -4.46 22.19
CA LYS A 146 -11.52 -3.85 23.53
C LYS A 146 -11.52 -2.32 23.52
N ILE A 147 -11.70 -1.67 22.38
CA ILE A 147 -11.83 -0.21 22.33
C ILE A 147 -13.08 0.22 23.10
N PRO A 148 -12.94 1.10 24.11
CA PRO A 148 -14.07 1.57 24.86
C PRO A 148 -14.86 2.64 24.10
N ILE A 149 -16.18 2.49 24.10
CA ILE A 149 -17.12 3.43 23.52
C ILE A 149 -17.96 4.02 24.65
N THR A 150 -17.81 5.31 24.90
CA THR A 150 -18.59 6.01 25.94
C THR A 150 -19.96 6.40 25.38
N LEU A 151 -21.00 5.91 26.03
CA LEU A 151 -22.40 6.24 25.68
C LEU A 151 -22.83 7.59 26.27
N GLY A 152 -23.86 8.20 25.70
CA GLY A 152 -24.40 9.48 26.18
C GLY A 152 -24.90 9.50 27.63
N ASN A 153 -25.18 8.33 28.20
CA ASN A 153 -25.56 8.15 29.62
C ASN A 153 -24.35 7.91 30.56
N GLY A 154 -23.14 7.98 30.03
CA GLY A 154 -21.88 7.75 30.78
C GLY A 154 -21.48 6.28 30.92
N ASN A 155 -22.27 5.34 30.43
CA ASN A 155 -21.87 3.93 30.41
C ASN A 155 -20.82 3.68 29.33
N ILE A 156 -19.99 2.65 29.55
CA ILE A 156 -18.97 2.22 28.60
C ILE A 156 -19.37 0.84 28.09
N ILE A 157 -19.31 0.70 26.76
CA ILE A 157 -19.37 -0.57 26.05
C ILE A 157 -18.08 -0.74 25.25
N TYR A 158 -17.86 -1.92 24.67
CA TYR A 158 -16.68 -2.19 23.86
C TYR A 158 -17.05 -2.33 22.37
N MET A 159 -16.07 -2.20 21.50
CA MET A 159 -16.27 -2.33 20.05
C MET A 159 -16.90 -3.68 19.69
N GLU A 160 -16.54 -4.76 20.36
CA GLU A 160 -17.10 -6.10 20.17
C GLU A 160 -18.60 -6.21 20.51
N ASP A 161 -19.14 -5.29 21.33
CA ASP A 161 -20.56 -5.28 21.66
C ASP A 161 -21.43 -4.74 20.51
N VAL A 162 -20.83 -3.99 19.58
CA VAL A 162 -21.54 -3.30 18.48
C VAL A 162 -21.06 -3.71 17.08
N ALA A 163 -20.00 -4.51 16.98
CA ALA A 163 -19.42 -4.94 15.71
C ALA A 163 -18.94 -6.39 15.75
N ASN A 164 -19.09 -7.07 14.62
CA ASN A 164 -18.41 -8.34 14.35
C ASN A 164 -17.01 -8.01 13.81
N ILE A 165 -15.96 -8.43 14.52
CA ILE A 165 -14.57 -8.12 14.18
C ILE A 165 -13.86 -9.39 13.77
N TYR A 166 -13.34 -9.43 12.55
CA TYR A 166 -12.68 -10.61 11.98
C TYR A 166 -11.64 -10.23 10.93
N ASN A 167 -10.66 -11.12 10.74
CA ASN A 167 -9.69 -10.99 9.65
C ASN A 167 -10.36 -11.37 8.33
N THR A 168 -10.10 -10.58 7.31
CA THR A 168 -10.53 -10.84 5.94
C THR A 168 -9.45 -10.37 4.97
N VAL A 169 -9.66 -10.62 3.69
CA VAL A 169 -8.77 -10.15 2.63
C VAL A 169 -9.58 -9.32 1.64
N GLU A 170 -8.93 -8.36 1.00
CA GLU A 170 -9.57 -7.59 -0.07
C GLU A 170 -10.00 -8.49 -1.23
N ALA A 171 -10.98 -8.02 -1.99
CA ALA A 171 -11.35 -8.67 -3.25
C ALA A 171 -10.15 -8.64 -4.19
N LYS A 172 -9.93 -9.72 -4.94
CA LYS A 172 -8.85 -9.76 -5.93
C LYS A 172 -9.14 -8.78 -7.07
N ASP A 173 -8.34 -7.74 -7.18
CA ASP A 173 -8.39 -6.80 -8.31
C ASP A 173 -7.70 -7.38 -9.55
N SER A 174 -6.69 -8.21 -9.32
CA SER A 174 -5.93 -8.89 -10.37
C SER A 174 -5.53 -10.29 -9.94
N ILE A 175 -5.38 -11.19 -10.90
CA ILE A 175 -4.95 -12.57 -10.66
C ILE A 175 -3.66 -12.78 -11.45
N GLY A 176 -2.56 -12.98 -10.72
CA GLY A 176 -1.31 -13.45 -11.29
C GLY A 176 -1.21 -14.96 -11.19
N ARG A 177 -0.83 -15.63 -12.28
CA ARG A 177 -0.55 -17.06 -12.28
C ARG A 177 0.70 -17.37 -13.08
N TYR A 178 1.53 -18.21 -12.50
CA TYR A 178 2.68 -18.77 -13.16
C TYR A 178 2.71 -20.29 -12.94
N ASP A 179 2.81 -21.04 -14.03
CA ASP A 179 2.77 -22.52 -14.03
C ASP A 179 1.58 -23.10 -13.23
N GLY A 180 0.40 -22.46 -13.38
CA GLY A 180 -0.85 -22.86 -12.72
C GLY A 180 -0.97 -22.51 -11.24
N LYS A 181 0.05 -21.93 -10.63
CA LYS A 181 0.04 -21.44 -9.24
C LYS A 181 -0.29 -19.96 -9.16
N ASP A 182 -1.02 -19.57 -8.13
CA ASP A 182 -1.25 -18.15 -7.83
C ASP A 182 0.08 -17.49 -7.46
N THR A 183 0.39 -16.37 -8.11
CA THR A 183 1.64 -15.62 -7.92
C THR A 183 1.35 -14.14 -7.76
N MET A 184 2.25 -13.45 -7.08
CA MET A 184 2.34 -11.98 -7.19
C MET A 184 3.36 -11.60 -8.24
N THR A 185 3.07 -10.53 -8.94
CA THR A 185 3.95 -9.99 -9.98
C THR A 185 4.58 -8.70 -9.48
N ILE A 186 5.90 -8.60 -9.60
CA ILE A 186 6.68 -7.42 -9.22
C ILE A 186 7.31 -6.85 -10.48
N GLY A 187 6.93 -5.65 -10.87
CA GLY A 187 7.54 -4.90 -11.95
C GLY A 187 8.57 -3.91 -11.41
N VAL A 188 9.83 -4.05 -11.82
CA VAL A 188 10.91 -3.17 -11.35
C VAL A 188 11.29 -2.19 -12.45
N LYS A 189 11.19 -0.90 -12.16
CA LYS A 189 11.55 0.18 -13.08
C LYS A 189 12.93 0.73 -12.75
N LYS A 190 13.70 0.98 -13.79
CA LYS A 190 15.02 1.60 -13.68
C LYS A 190 14.93 3.08 -13.34
N ASN A 191 15.94 3.64 -12.68
CA ASN A 191 16.12 5.08 -12.61
C ASN A 191 16.64 5.64 -13.95
N GLN A 192 16.65 6.96 -14.09
CA GLN A 192 17.05 7.62 -15.34
C GLN A 192 18.53 7.38 -15.70
N ASP A 193 19.37 7.20 -14.70
CA ASP A 193 20.83 7.07 -14.85
C ASP A 193 21.28 5.60 -15.04
N SER A 194 20.35 4.65 -15.02
CA SER A 194 20.63 3.22 -15.13
C SER A 194 20.11 2.63 -16.46
N ASP A 195 20.75 1.57 -16.91
CA ASP A 195 20.26 0.76 -18.04
C ASP A 195 19.50 -0.48 -17.57
N HIS A 196 18.69 -1.06 -18.44
CA HIS A 196 17.87 -2.23 -18.15
C HIS A 196 18.68 -3.45 -17.69
N ILE A 197 19.88 -3.65 -18.30
CA ILE A 197 20.73 -4.81 -17.99
C ILE A 197 21.31 -4.70 -16.58
N THR A 198 21.75 -3.50 -16.18
CA THR A 198 22.29 -3.25 -14.83
C THR A 198 21.21 -3.49 -13.77
N VAL A 199 19.99 -3.00 -13.99
CA VAL A 199 18.88 -3.23 -13.05
C VAL A 199 18.53 -4.70 -12.98
N SER A 200 18.37 -5.37 -14.13
CA SER A 200 18.05 -6.80 -14.17
C SER A 200 19.06 -7.65 -13.41
N LYS A 201 20.35 -7.39 -13.60
CA LYS A 201 21.42 -8.12 -12.88
C LYS A 201 21.36 -7.87 -11.38
N ALA A 202 21.26 -6.61 -10.94
CA ALA A 202 21.20 -6.27 -9.54
C ALA A 202 19.97 -6.90 -8.84
N VAL A 203 18.82 -6.87 -9.50
CA VAL A 203 17.62 -7.52 -9.01
C VAL A 203 17.78 -9.04 -8.94
N GLN A 204 18.35 -9.68 -9.96
CA GLN A 204 18.58 -11.12 -9.96
C GLN A 204 19.53 -11.56 -8.84
N GLU A 205 20.61 -10.80 -8.57
CA GLU A 205 21.54 -11.06 -7.46
C GLU A 205 20.83 -10.93 -6.10
N THR A 206 20.01 -9.90 -5.93
CA THR A 206 19.19 -9.73 -4.72
C THR A 206 18.23 -10.89 -4.53
N MET A 207 17.56 -11.32 -5.60
CA MET A 207 16.65 -12.46 -5.57
C MET A 207 17.35 -13.77 -5.24
N GLN A 208 18.56 -14.00 -5.73
CA GLN A 208 19.37 -15.17 -5.34
C GLN A 208 19.69 -15.17 -3.85
N THR A 209 19.98 -13.99 -3.29
CA THR A 209 20.25 -13.83 -1.86
C THR A 209 19.00 -14.13 -1.02
N LEU A 210 17.85 -13.58 -1.40
CA LEU A 210 16.57 -13.84 -0.74
C LEU A 210 16.17 -15.32 -0.82
N LYS A 211 16.34 -15.94 -1.99
CA LYS A 211 16.10 -17.37 -2.17
C LYS A 211 17.03 -18.28 -1.33
N ALA A 212 18.25 -17.82 -1.07
CA ALA A 212 19.16 -18.54 -0.18
C ALA A 212 18.73 -18.44 1.30
N GLN A 213 18.07 -17.34 1.68
CA GLN A 213 17.51 -17.13 3.02
C GLN A 213 16.17 -17.88 3.20
N ASP A 214 15.33 -17.88 2.18
CA ASP A 214 14.05 -18.61 2.15
C ASP A 214 13.96 -19.50 0.89
N PRO A 215 14.38 -20.77 0.98
CA PRO A 215 14.32 -21.73 -0.15
C PRO A 215 12.92 -22.07 -0.62
N SER A 216 11.86 -21.78 0.19
CA SER A 216 10.46 -22.01 -0.18
C SER A 216 9.91 -20.94 -1.13
N CYS A 217 10.60 -19.79 -1.21
CA CYS A 217 10.27 -18.73 -2.14
C CYS A 217 10.62 -19.13 -3.58
N LEU A 218 9.60 -19.33 -4.40
CA LEU A 218 9.74 -19.61 -5.84
C LEU A 218 9.73 -18.28 -6.59
N LEU A 219 10.83 -17.97 -7.23
CA LEU A 219 11.04 -16.73 -7.98
C LEU A 219 11.28 -17.07 -9.46
N TYR A 220 10.47 -16.50 -10.32
CA TYR A 220 10.61 -16.59 -11.76
C TYR A 220 10.83 -15.19 -12.32
N THR A 221 11.76 -15.05 -13.26
CA THR A 221 12.11 -13.78 -13.89
C THR A 221 11.74 -13.80 -15.36
N SER A 222 11.18 -12.71 -15.85
CA SER A 222 11.07 -12.42 -17.29
C SER A 222 11.77 -11.10 -17.52
N ASP A 223 12.83 -11.13 -18.34
CA ASP A 223 13.54 -9.93 -18.75
C ASP A 223 12.78 -9.26 -19.91
N ALA A 224 12.69 -7.93 -19.86
CA ALA A 224 12.16 -7.13 -20.97
C ALA A 224 13.13 -7.07 -22.18
N ALA A 225 14.28 -7.76 -22.09
CA ALA A 225 15.35 -7.74 -23.09
C ALA A 225 15.41 -9.00 -23.98
N ASP A 226 14.45 -9.95 -23.82
CA ASP A 226 14.30 -11.12 -24.71
C ASP A 226 13.24 -10.90 -25.79
#